data_5ae39c9c88e25df587edd82866804e04
#
_entry.id   5ae39c9c88e25df587edd82866804e04
#
_cell.length_a   1.000
_cell.length_b   1.000
_cell.length_c   1.000
_cell.angle_alpha   90.00
_cell.angle_beta   90.00
_cell.angle_gamma   90.00
#
_symmetry.space_group_name_H-M   'P 1'
#
loop_
_entity.id
_entity.type
_entity.pdbx_description
1 polymer ?
#
loop_
_entity_poly.entity_id
_entity_poly.type
_entity_poly.pdbx_seq_one_letter_code
_entity_poly.pdbx_strand_id
1 'polypeptide(L)'
;MKRRYSSYSDQKTQRHKIRWVVAGVLVFFLSYTSFTSLFFSMRVLENDTMAPNLSPGDRFLFSSHSYFSLVPGIGDENIPVNLRRGSVVLVNMFRGSSPGLLSRTLDGTIRFFTAQNFSLIEQKENIYIKRLIGLPGDEISMVNYVIRVRVEGSAFSLTENEVSEYDYTIEIPQMPALWDSALPFSGNMDPFILGKNEYFVISDDRSNTNDSRTWGPVSIRNITGTALFRYWPLSSMGRL
;
A
#
# COMPACT_ATOMS: atom_id res chain seq x y z
N MET A 1 63.22 12.69 6.16
CA MET A 1 61.75 12.66 6.26
C MET A 1 61.34 13.32 7.57
N LYS A 2 60.87 14.60 7.56
CA LYS A 2 60.45 15.34 8.77
C LYS A 2 59.02 14.92 9.15
N ARG A 3 58.85 14.22 10.27
CA ARG A 3 57.52 13.98 10.89
C ARG A 3 56.99 15.34 11.39
N ARG A 4 55.98 15.90 10.77
CA ARG A 4 55.22 17.05 11.29
C ARG A 4 54.44 16.57 12.52
N TYR A 5 54.88 16.93 13.71
CA TYR A 5 54.09 16.80 14.93
C TYR A 5 52.96 17.84 14.84
N SER A 6 51.73 17.40 14.72
CA SER A 6 50.58 18.28 14.78
C SER A 6 50.45 18.82 16.21
N SER A 7 50.32 20.14 16.35
CA SER A 7 50.14 20.80 17.64
C SER A 7 48.82 20.29 18.30
N TYR A 8 48.79 20.23 19.63
CA TYR A 8 47.61 19.84 20.42
C TYR A 8 46.38 20.71 20.05
N SER A 9 46.59 21.98 19.75
CA SER A 9 45.56 22.91 19.26
C SER A 9 44.95 22.47 17.91
N ASP A 10 45.82 21.96 17.00
CA ASP A 10 45.36 21.49 15.67
C ASP A 10 44.51 20.23 15.81
N GLN A 11 44.90 19.34 16.69
CA GLN A 11 44.16 18.11 16.97
C GLN A 11 42.81 18.42 17.61
N LYS A 12 42.71 19.37 18.52
CA LYS A 12 41.45 19.80 19.14
C LYS A 12 40.50 20.42 18.09
N THR A 13 41.04 21.26 17.21
CA THR A 13 40.26 21.89 16.15
C THR A 13 39.77 20.86 15.12
N GLN A 14 40.60 19.90 14.74
CA GLN A 14 40.21 18.80 13.85
C GLN A 14 39.12 17.92 14.48
N ARG A 15 39.25 17.56 15.77
CA ARG A 15 38.22 16.79 16.48
C ARG A 15 36.89 17.53 16.53
N HIS A 16 36.91 18.87 16.69
CA HIS A 16 35.71 19.68 16.65
C HIS A 16 35.07 19.69 15.26
N LYS A 17 35.84 19.87 14.20
CA LYS A 17 35.35 19.79 12.81
C LYS A 17 34.77 18.42 12.51
N ILE A 18 35.45 17.34 12.88
CA ILE A 18 34.94 15.97 12.68
C ILE A 18 33.61 15.76 13.42
N ARG A 19 33.48 16.23 14.67
CA ARG A 19 32.20 16.14 15.42
C ARG A 19 31.05 16.84 14.70
N TRP A 20 31.29 18.04 14.15
CA TRP A 20 30.26 18.76 13.40
C TRP A 20 29.90 18.07 12.09
N VAL A 21 30.87 17.50 11.38
CA VAL A 21 30.61 16.71 10.18
C VAL A 21 29.80 15.47 10.52
N VAL A 22 30.19 14.72 11.56
CA VAL A 22 29.44 13.54 12.02
C VAL A 22 28.03 13.91 12.47
N ALA A 23 27.87 15.00 13.23
CA ALA A 23 26.55 15.49 13.64
C ALA A 23 25.69 15.88 12.41
N GLY A 24 26.26 16.55 11.43
CA GLY A 24 25.57 16.91 10.19
C GLY A 24 25.13 15.69 9.40
N VAL A 25 25.98 14.68 9.27
CA VAL A 25 25.64 13.41 8.61
C VAL A 25 24.52 12.69 9.37
N LEU A 26 24.57 12.65 10.70
CA LEU A 26 23.52 12.04 11.52
C LEU A 26 22.17 12.77 11.36
N VAL A 27 22.17 14.10 11.42
CA VAL A 27 20.95 14.89 11.22
C VAL A 27 20.38 14.67 9.82
N PHE A 28 21.22 14.70 8.79
CA PHE A 28 20.79 14.41 7.42
C PHE A 28 20.19 13.01 7.31
N PHE A 29 20.85 12.02 7.87
CA PHE A 29 20.38 10.63 7.84
C PHE A 29 19.05 10.46 8.57
N LEU A 30 18.90 11.02 9.77
CA LEU A 30 17.64 10.99 10.52
C LEU A 30 16.51 11.72 9.77
N SER A 31 16.80 12.85 9.16
CA SER A 31 15.82 13.57 8.34
C SER A 31 15.41 12.76 7.12
N TYR A 32 16.36 12.12 6.45
CA TYR A 32 16.10 11.25 5.29
C TYR A 32 15.24 10.04 5.67
N THR A 33 15.59 9.32 6.76
CA THR A 33 14.82 8.15 7.21
C THR A 33 13.42 8.54 7.68
N SER A 34 13.27 9.68 8.35
CA SER A 34 11.95 10.21 8.74
C SER A 34 11.11 10.53 7.51
N PHE A 35 11.68 11.22 6.53
CA PHE A 35 10.99 11.56 5.30
C PHE A 35 10.55 10.30 4.54
N THR A 36 11.46 9.36 4.30
CA THR A 36 11.13 8.14 3.56
C THR A 36 10.08 7.29 4.27
N SER A 37 10.13 7.17 5.60
CA SER A 37 9.16 6.39 6.38
C SER A 37 7.75 7.00 6.40
N LEU A 38 7.64 8.32 6.19
CA LEU A 38 6.35 9.00 6.12
C LEU A 38 5.68 8.86 4.76
N PHE A 39 6.46 9.01 3.69
CA PHE A 39 5.92 9.10 2.33
C PHE A 39 5.93 7.78 1.57
N PHE A 40 6.78 6.84 1.97
CA PHE A 40 6.93 5.58 1.26
C PHE A 40 6.82 4.39 2.20
N SER A 41 6.25 3.30 1.68
CA SER A 41 6.20 2.00 2.33
C SER A 41 6.67 0.93 1.35
N MET A 42 7.63 0.13 1.76
CA MET A 42 8.07 -1.03 0.98
C MET A 42 7.40 -2.27 1.52
N ARG A 43 6.82 -3.08 0.64
CA ARG A 43 6.11 -4.32 1.01
C ARG A 43 6.48 -5.45 0.07
N VAL A 44 6.42 -6.64 0.62
CA VAL A 44 6.56 -7.90 -0.12
C VAL A 44 5.19 -8.54 -0.19
N LEU A 45 4.82 -9.04 -1.36
CA LEU A 45 3.62 -9.87 -1.50
C LEU A 45 3.92 -11.26 -0.94
N GLU A 46 3.20 -11.67 0.09
CA GLU A 46 3.45 -12.95 0.77
C GLU A 46 2.59 -14.09 0.23
N ASN A 47 1.50 -13.77 -0.45
CA ASN A 47 0.50 -14.72 -0.92
C ASN A 47 0.18 -14.52 -2.40
N ASP A 48 -0.59 -15.44 -2.96
CA ASP A 48 -0.98 -15.51 -4.36
C ASP A 48 -2.29 -14.78 -4.71
N THR A 49 -2.84 -14.01 -3.77
CA THR A 49 -4.16 -13.34 -3.93
C THR A 49 -4.25 -12.38 -5.12
N MET A 50 -3.11 -11.97 -5.65
CA MET A 50 -3.01 -11.06 -6.80
C MET A 50 -2.48 -11.77 -8.05
N ALA A 51 -2.51 -13.11 -8.07
CA ALA A 51 -2.21 -13.89 -9.27
C ALA A 51 -3.27 -13.63 -10.37
N PRO A 52 -2.90 -13.69 -11.63
CA PRO A 52 -1.58 -13.99 -12.19
C PRO A 52 -0.67 -12.74 -12.33
N ASN A 53 -1.16 -11.55 -12.02
CA ASN A 53 -0.45 -10.29 -12.31
C ASN A 53 0.75 -10.07 -11.38
N LEU A 54 0.60 -10.46 -10.11
CA LEU A 54 1.62 -10.32 -9.08
C LEU A 54 1.85 -11.67 -8.42
N SER A 55 3.11 -11.98 -8.14
CA SER A 55 3.52 -13.27 -7.57
C SER A 55 4.04 -13.13 -6.15
N PRO A 56 3.90 -14.16 -5.30
CA PRO A 56 4.54 -14.18 -4.01
C PRO A 56 6.05 -13.92 -4.11
N GLY A 57 6.57 -13.04 -3.24
CA GLY A 57 7.96 -12.59 -3.29
C GLY A 57 8.19 -11.31 -4.09
N ASP A 58 7.21 -10.83 -4.85
CA ASP A 58 7.27 -9.52 -5.51
C ASP A 58 7.39 -8.41 -4.46
N ARG A 59 8.24 -7.41 -4.76
CA ARG A 59 8.49 -6.29 -3.87
C ARG A 59 8.07 -4.98 -4.50
N PHE A 60 7.32 -4.22 -3.73
CA PHE A 60 6.67 -2.99 -4.18
C PHE A 60 7.05 -1.80 -3.33
N LEU A 61 7.13 -0.66 -4.00
CA LEU A 61 7.15 0.65 -3.39
C LEU A 61 5.74 1.23 -3.43
N PHE A 62 5.19 1.55 -2.28
CA PHE A 62 3.90 2.20 -2.13
C PHE A 62 4.08 3.65 -1.70
N SER A 63 3.26 4.54 -2.24
CA SER A 63 3.04 5.86 -1.65
C SER A 63 2.22 5.67 -0.37
N SER A 64 2.74 6.11 0.76
CA SER A 64 2.03 6.03 2.04
C SER A 64 1.02 7.17 2.15
N HIS A 65 -0.21 6.88 2.55
CA HIS A 65 -1.23 7.89 2.86
C HIS A 65 -1.26 8.24 4.35
N SER A 66 -0.40 7.62 5.14
CA SER A 66 -0.39 7.77 6.59
C SER A 66 0.00 9.16 7.08
N TYR A 67 0.67 9.97 6.25
CA TYR A 67 1.07 11.33 6.62
C TYR A 67 -0.11 12.30 6.77
N PHE A 68 -1.25 12.03 6.11
CA PHE A 68 -2.44 12.86 6.27
C PHE A 68 -3.00 12.82 7.69
N SER A 69 -2.82 11.71 8.42
CA SER A 69 -3.22 11.61 9.82
C SER A 69 -2.40 12.49 10.76
N LEU A 70 -1.30 13.07 10.28
CA LEU A 70 -0.41 13.96 11.06
C LEU A 70 -0.73 15.44 10.83
N VAL A 71 -1.56 15.78 9.85
CA VAL A 71 -1.91 17.17 9.53
C VAL A 71 -3.18 17.54 10.31
N PRO A 72 -3.10 18.45 11.31
CA PRO A 72 -4.27 18.90 12.04
C PRO A 72 -5.29 19.54 11.07
N GLY A 73 -6.56 19.18 11.20
CA GLY A 73 -7.64 19.78 10.41
C GLY A 73 -7.95 19.08 9.07
N ILE A 74 -7.17 18.12 8.65
CA ILE A 74 -7.59 17.20 7.58
C ILE A 74 -8.46 16.12 8.23
N GLY A 75 -9.77 16.32 8.18
CA GLY A 75 -10.73 15.28 8.53
C GLY A 75 -10.63 14.11 7.53
N ASP A 76 -11.03 12.94 7.97
CA ASP A 76 -10.98 11.73 7.14
C ASP A 76 -11.81 11.81 5.84
N GLU A 77 -12.72 12.78 5.76
CA GLU A 77 -13.53 13.03 4.57
C GLU A 77 -12.79 13.81 3.47
N ASN A 78 -11.66 14.42 3.81
CA ASN A 78 -10.92 15.32 2.92
C ASN A 78 -9.48 14.87 2.68
N ILE A 79 -9.19 13.56 2.75
CA ILE A 79 -7.87 13.05 2.40
C ILE A 79 -7.69 13.21 0.89
N PRO A 80 -6.79 14.11 0.42
CA PRO A 80 -6.64 14.39 -1.00
C PRO A 80 -5.82 13.30 -1.68
N VAL A 81 -6.33 12.08 -1.71
CA VAL A 81 -5.71 10.95 -2.40
C VAL A 81 -6.43 10.73 -3.72
N ASN A 82 -5.71 10.87 -4.81
CA ASN A 82 -6.21 10.55 -6.12
C ASN A 82 -6.10 9.03 -6.35
N LEU A 83 -7.10 8.31 -5.88
CA LEU A 83 -7.22 6.88 -6.09
C LEU A 83 -7.84 6.63 -7.48
N ARG A 84 -7.21 5.73 -8.24
CA ARG A 84 -7.63 5.38 -9.60
C ARG A 84 -8.12 3.95 -9.65
N ARG A 85 -9.15 3.68 -10.48
CA ARG A 85 -9.63 2.31 -10.69
C ARG A 85 -8.54 1.45 -11.32
N GLY A 86 -8.43 0.23 -10.85
CA GLY A 86 -7.39 -0.71 -11.27
C GLY A 86 -6.08 -0.59 -10.51
N SER A 87 -5.87 0.47 -9.71
CA SER A 87 -4.62 0.60 -8.93
C SER A 87 -4.54 -0.44 -7.82
N VAL A 88 -3.32 -0.89 -7.54
CA VAL A 88 -3.02 -1.79 -6.43
C VAL A 88 -2.84 -0.97 -5.15
N VAL A 89 -3.57 -1.32 -4.10
CA VAL A 89 -3.61 -0.57 -2.83
C VAL A 89 -3.27 -1.44 -1.63
N LEU A 90 -2.76 -0.81 -0.58
CA LEU A 90 -2.59 -1.40 0.74
C LEU A 90 -3.84 -1.15 1.58
N VAL A 91 -4.48 -2.20 2.03
CA VAL A 91 -5.67 -2.14 2.89
C VAL A 91 -5.32 -2.68 4.27
N ASN A 92 -5.55 -1.87 5.30
CA ASN A 92 -5.43 -2.26 6.70
C ASN A 92 -6.81 -2.30 7.33
N MET A 93 -7.35 -3.50 7.56
CA MET A 93 -8.71 -3.68 8.12
C MET A 93 -8.77 -3.43 9.63
N PHE A 94 -7.67 -3.67 10.34
CA PHE A 94 -7.60 -3.50 11.79
C PHE A 94 -6.63 -2.38 12.14
N ARG A 95 -7.07 -1.15 11.90
CA ARG A 95 -6.27 0.02 12.27
C ARG A 95 -6.33 0.22 13.79
N GLY A 96 -5.38 -0.38 14.49
CA GLY A 96 -5.04 0.01 15.85
C GLY A 96 -4.51 1.44 15.91
N SER A 97 -4.22 1.98 17.09
CA SER A 97 -3.60 3.31 17.22
C SER A 97 -2.33 3.37 16.39
N SER A 98 -2.28 4.30 15.44
CA SER A 98 -1.08 4.46 14.60
C SER A 98 0.12 4.83 15.47
N PRO A 99 1.26 4.16 15.28
CA PRO A 99 2.47 4.47 16.04
C PRO A 99 2.88 5.93 15.83
N GLY A 100 3.34 6.58 16.87
CA GLY A 100 3.76 7.99 16.83
C GLY A 100 4.95 8.22 15.90
N LEU A 101 5.20 9.48 15.54
CA LEU A 101 6.32 9.85 14.66
C LEU A 101 7.66 9.29 15.12
N LEU A 102 7.94 9.38 16.41
CA LEU A 102 9.21 8.93 16.97
C LEU A 102 9.41 7.42 16.81
N SER A 103 8.38 6.62 17.07
CA SER A 103 8.46 5.17 16.90
C SER A 103 8.60 4.77 15.44
N ARG A 104 7.95 5.47 14.50
CA ARG A 104 8.10 5.26 13.06
C ARG A 104 9.52 5.58 12.58
N THR A 105 10.09 6.70 13.06
CA THR A 105 11.46 7.10 12.69
C THR A 105 12.49 6.10 13.19
N LEU A 106 12.34 5.65 14.45
CA LEU A 106 13.22 4.63 15.03
C LEU A 106 13.10 3.30 14.28
N ASP A 107 11.88 2.86 13.97
CA ASP A 107 11.65 1.65 13.19
C ASP A 107 12.24 1.76 11.79
N GLY A 108 12.03 2.89 11.09
CA GLY A 108 12.63 3.14 9.78
C GLY A 108 14.15 3.10 9.79
N THR A 109 14.77 3.64 10.84
CA THR A 109 16.22 3.61 11.03
C THR A 109 16.74 2.20 11.25
N ILE A 110 16.09 1.42 12.11
CA ILE A 110 16.48 0.03 12.38
C ILE A 110 16.30 -0.85 11.14
N ARG A 111 15.18 -0.72 10.43
CA ARG A 111 14.95 -1.41 9.17
C ARG A 111 16.02 -1.12 8.13
N PHE A 112 16.45 0.14 8.05
CA PHE A 112 17.52 0.53 7.13
C PHE A 112 18.84 -0.21 7.45
N PHE A 113 19.29 -0.19 8.73
CA PHE A 113 20.54 -0.84 9.12
C PHE A 113 20.49 -2.37 9.11
N THR A 114 19.31 -2.94 9.28
CA THR A 114 19.10 -4.40 9.30
C THR A 114 18.65 -4.95 7.96
N ALA A 115 18.73 -4.17 6.88
CA ALA A 115 18.22 -4.55 5.55
C ALA A 115 16.78 -5.08 5.62
N GLN A 116 15.93 -4.44 6.45
CA GLN A 116 14.52 -4.77 6.71
C GLN A 116 14.27 -6.08 7.49
N ASN A 117 15.31 -6.73 8.02
CA ASN A 117 15.16 -7.98 8.76
C ASN A 117 14.58 -7.80 10.17
N PHE A 118 14.71 -6.60 10.77
CA PHE A 118 14.17 -6.31 12.09
C PHE A 118 13.28 -5.07 12.07
N SER A 119 12.20 -5.14 12.83
CA SER A 119 11.26 -4.04 13.07
C SER A 119 11.01 -3.93 14.58
N LEU A 120 11.00 -2.70 15.10
CA LEU A 120 10.60 -2.42 16.50
C LEU A 120 9.08 -2.43 16.67
N ILE A 121 8.38 -2.10 15.58
CA ILE A 121 6.94 -2.11 15.57
C ILE A 121 6.52 -3.49 15.08
N GLU A 122 6.12 -4.34 16.00
CA GLU A 122 5.52 -5.63 15.66
C GLU A 122 4.21 -5.35 14.92
N GLN A 123 4.31 -5.33 13.59
CA GLN A 123 3.14 -5.11 12.74
C GLN A 123 2.34 -6.42 12.67
N LYS A 124 1.55 -6.69 13.70
CA LYS A 124 0.34 -7.49 13.55
C LYS A 124 -0.72 -6.69 12.76
N GLU A 125 -0.25 -5.99 11.73
CA GLU A 125 -1.16 -5.31 10.83
C GLU A 125 -1.62 -6.35 9.81
N ASN A 126 -2.90 -6.66 9.81
CA ASN A 126 -3.54 -7.38 8.71
C ASN A 126 -3.59 -6.43 7.50
N ILE A 127 -2.42 -6.24 6.89
CA ILE A 127 -2.27 -5.45 5.67
C ILE A 127 -2.43 -6.37 4.48
N TYR A 128 -3.38 -6.03 3.64
CA TYR A 128 -3.69 -6.75 2.43
C TYR A 128 -3.32 -5.90 1.22
N ILE A 129 -2.74 -6.55 0.21
CA ILE A 129 -2.52 -5.96 -1.10
C ILE A 129 -3.72 -6.36 -1.95
N LYS A 130 -4.47 -5.38 -2.46
CA LYS A 130 -5.70 -5.59 -3.22
C LYS A 130 -5.80 -4.60 -4.38
N ARG A 131 -6.66 -4.91 -5.35
CA ARG A 131 -6.97 -4.00 -6.45
C ARG A 131 -8.18 -3.16 -6.15
N LEU A 132 -8.08 -1.86 -6.35
CA LEU A 132 -9.17 -0.92 -6.17
C LEU A 132 -10.04 -0.87 -7.44
N ILE A 133 -11.31 -1.22 -7.31
CA ILE A 133 -12.24 -1.24 -8.44
C ILE A 133 -13.34 -0.19 -8.30
N GLY A 134 -13.98 -0.12 -7.12
CA GLY A 134 -15.08 0.81 -6.88
C GLY A 134 -14.65 2.07 -6.16
N LEU A 135 -15.13 3.21 -6.61
CA LEU A 135 -14.98 4.52 -5.99
C LEU A 135 -16.30 4.98 -5.39
N PRO A 136 -16.30 5.97 -4.48
CA PRO A 136 -17.52 6.52 -3.91
C PRO A 136 -18.56 6.90 -4.97
N GLY A 137 -19.82 6.53 -4.74
CA GLY A 137 -20.93 6.78 -5.65
C GLY A 137 -21.13 5.72 -6.75
N ASP A 138 -20.19 4.82 -6.94
CA ASP A 138 -20.34 3.74 -7.92
C ASP A 138 -21.37 2.71 -7.44
N GLU A 139 -22.12 2.14 -8.37
CA GLU A 139 -22.88 0.92 -8.15
C GLU A 139 -22.05 -0.29 -8.56
N ILE A 140 -21.86 -1.21 -7.63
CA ILE A 140 -21.04 -2.41 -7.80
C ILE A 140 -21.94 -3.64 -7.84
N SER A 141 -21.72 -4.53 -8.80
CA SER A 141 -22.31 -5.85 -8.86
C SER A 141 -21.28 -6.85 -9.37
N MET A 142 -21.54 -8.15 -9.26
CA MET A 142 -20.66 -9.17 -9.79
C MET A 142 -21.48 -10.22 -10.53
N VAL A 143 -21.02 -10.60 -11.72
CA VAL A 143 -21.62 -11.66 -12.52
C VAL A 143 -20.51 -12.60 -12.99
N ASN A 144 -20.60 -13.87 -12.61
CA ASN A 144 -19.63 -14.89 -12.95
C ASN A 144 -18.18 -14.48 -12.59
N TYR A 145 -17.97 -13.97 -11.37
CA TYR A 145 -16.69 -13.48 -10.84
C TYR A 145 -16.13 -12.21 -11.48
N VAL A 146 -16.81 -11.63 -12.47
CA VAL A 146 -16.44 -10.35 -13.09
C VAL A 146 -17.21 -9.23 -12.42
N ILE A 147 -16.49 -8.26 -11.85
CA ILE A 147 -17.11 -7.08 -11.27
C ILE A 147 -17.65 -6.19 -12.39
N ARG A 148 -18.86 -5.71 -12.18
CA ARG A 148 -19.49 -4.68 -13.00
C ARG A 148 -19.63 -3.41 -12.20
N VAL A 149 -19.21 -2.32 -12.81
CA VAL A 149 -19.23 -0.98 -12.20
C VAL A 149 -20.13 -0.08 -13.04
N ARG A 150 -21.12 0.48 -12.40
CA ARG A 150 -21.87 1.61 -12.97
C ARG A 150 -21.38 2.88 -12.28
N VAL A 151 -20.62 3.67 -13.01
CA VAL A 151 -20.06 4.94 -12.52
C VAL A 151 -21.19 5.90 -12.21
N GLU A 152 -21.07 6.68 -11.13
CA GLU A 152 -22.06 7.69 -10.76
C GLU A 152 -22.44 8.58 -11.95
N GLY A 153 -23.74 8.71 -12.20
CA GLY A 153 -24.27 9.47 -13.35
C GLY A 153 -24.23 8.73 -14.70
N SER A 154 -23.71 7.51 -14.77
CA SER A 154 -23.72 6.69 -15.99
C SER A 154 -24.99 5.85 -16.09
N ALA A 155 -25.54 5.73 -17.31
CA ALA A 155 -26.63 4.83 -17.60
C ALA A 155 -26.18 3.37 -17.82
N PHE A 156 -24.89 3.16 -18.04
CA PHE A 156 -24.33 1.86 -18.43
C PHE A 156 -23.44 1.29 -17.33
N SER A 157 -23.52 -0.03 -17.16
CA SER A 157 -22.63 -0.80 -16.32
C SER A 157 -21.52 -1.39 -17.21
N LEU A 158 -20.27 -1.15 -16.86
CA LEU A 158 -19.08 -1.62 -17.55
C LEU A 158 -18.40 -2.71 -16.71
N THR A 159 -17.58 -3.52 -17.32
CA THR A 159 -16.74 -4.48 -16.61
C THR A 159 -15.58 -3.74 -15.91
N GLU A 160 -15.03 -4.35 -14.89
CA GLU A 160 -13.90 -3.78 -14.14
C GLU A 160 -12.68 -3.47 -15.02
N ASN A 161 -12.43 -4.28 -16.07
CA ASN A 161 -11.34 -4.03 -17.03
C ASN A 161 -11.63 -2.81 -17.91
N GLU A 162 -12.89 -2.57 -18.28
CA GLU A 162 -13.29 -1.42 -19.10
C GLU A 162 -13.22 -0.09 -18.34
N VAL A 163 -13.42 -0.11 -17.03
CA VAL A 163 -13.34 1.10 -16.18
C VAL A 163 -11.95 1.31 -15.59
N SER A 164 -11.07 0.31 -15.66
CA SER A 164 -9.72 0.37 -15.12
C SER A 164 -8.81 1.27 -15.95
N GLU A 165 -7.96 2.04 -15.28
CA GLU A 165 -6.86 2.77 -15.94
C GLU A 165 -5.62 1.89 -16.18
N TYR A 166 -5.65 0.64 -15.71
CA TYR A 166 -4.53 -0.30 -15.78
C TYR A 166 -4.99 -1.63 -16.37
N ASP A 167 -4.15 -2.21 -17.21
CA ASP A 167 -4.40 -3.54 -17.75
C ASP A 167 -4.01 -4.61 -16.74
N TYR A 168 -4.92 -5.55 -16.49
CA TYR A 168 -4.66 -6.71 -15.64
C TYR A 168 -5.55 -7.89 -16.03
N THR A 169 -5.14 -9.07 -15.63
CA THR A 169 -5.86 -10.33 -15.88
C THR A 169 -6.52 -10.79 -14.59
N ILE A 170 -7.74 -11.29 -14.72
CA ILE A 170 -8.53 -11.86 -13.62
C ILE A 170 -8.40 -13.38 -13.68
N GLU A 171 -8.02 -14.01 -12.57
CA GLU A 171 -8.04 -15.45 -12.44
C GLU A 171 -9.40 -15.90 -11.88
N ILE A 172 -10.16 -16.60 -12.72
CA ILE A 172 -11.51 -17.08 -12.35
C ILE A 172 -11.41 -18.56 -12.00
N PRO A 173 -11.87 -18.97 -10.80
CA PRO A 173 -11.85 -20.37 -10.42
C PRO A 173 -12.74 -21.21 -11.32
N GLN A 174 -12.29 -22.41 -11.67
CA GLN A 174 -13.12 -23.38 -12.39
C GLN A 174 -14.18 -23.93 -11.44
N MET A 175 -15.44 -23.66 -11.75
CA MET A 175 -16.56 -24.14 -10.94
C MET A 175 -16.87 -25.59 -11.22
N PRO A 176 -17.11 -26.40 -10.19
CA PRO A 176 -17.67 -27.73 -10.38
C PRO A 176 -19.01 -27.67 -11.12
N ALA A 177 -19.27 -28.63 -12.00
CA ALA A 177 -20.47 -28.67 -12.84
C ALA A 177 -21.81 -28.68 -12.07
N LEU A 178 -21.78 -29.02 -10.77
CA LEU A 178 -22.94 -29.06 -9.87
C LEU A 178 -23.01 -27.86 -8.91
N TRP A 179 -22.24 -26.80 -9.14
CA TRP A 179 -22.26 -25.64 -8.27
C TRP A 179 -23.51 -24.82 -8.52
N ASP A 180 -24.28 -24.59 -7.44
CA ASP A 180 -25.49 -23.77 -7.51
C ASP A 180 -25.11 -22.29 -7.40
N SER A 181 -25.60 -21.48 -8.36
CA SER A 181 -25.40 -20.02 -8.36
C SER A 181 -26.02 -19.30 -7.16
N ALA A 182 -26.93 -19.93 -6.44
CA ALA A 182 -27.55 -19.39 -5.22
C ALA A 182 -26.66 -19.57 -3.96
N LEU A 183 -25.58 -20.37 -4.05
CA LEU A 183 -24.69 -20.56 -2.89
C LEU A 183 -23.82 -19.31 -2.64
N PRO A 184 -23.48 -19.04 -1.38
CA PRO A 184 -22.50 -18.01 -1.05
C PRO A 184 -21.22 -18.18 -1.86
N PHE A 185 -20.66 -17.07 -2.33
CA PHE A 185 -19.46 -17.06 -3.20
C PHE A 185 -19.64 -17.73 -4.56
N SER A 186 -20.87 -17.82 -5.04
CA SER A 186 -21.20 -18.39 -6.38
C SER A 186 -20.67 -17.60 -7.57
N GLY A 187 -19.89 -16.55 -7.34
CA GLY A 187 -19.43 -15.64 -8.39
C GLY A 187 -20.42 -14.55 -8.77
N ASN A 188 -21.56 -14.46 -8.05
CA ASN A 188 -22.57 -13.42 -8.26
C ASN A 188 -22.73 -12.57 -7.00
N MET A 189 -23.05 -11.29 -7.19
CA MET A 189 -23.30 -10.34 -6.11
C MET A 189 -24.34 -9.32 -6.59
N ASP A 190 -25.37 -9.11 -5.80
CA ASP A 190 -26.43 -8.15 -6.10
C ASP A 190 -25.87 -6.71 -6.16
N PRO A 191 -26.46 -5.84 -7.00
CA PRO A 191 -26.03 -4.47 -7.11
C PRO A 191 -26.20 -3.70 -5.80
N PHE A 192 -25.20 -2.91 -5.41
CA PHE A 192 -25.27 -1.97 -4.31
C PHE A 192 -24.44 -0.72 -4.61
N ILE A 193 -24.80 0.41 -3.98
CA ILE A 193 -24.15 1.70 -4.22
C ILE A 193 -23.16 1.98 -3.10
N LEU A 194 -21.93 2.36 -3.47
CA LEU A 194 -20.89 2.78 -2.53
C LEU A 194 -21.22 4.16 -1.94
N GLY A 195 -21.11 4.28 -0.63
CA GLY A 195 -21.23 5.55 0.09
C GLY A 195 -20.09 6.51 -0.20
N LYS A 196 -20.18 7.75 0.29
CA LYS A 196 -19.21 8.85 0.02
C LYS A 196 -17.76 8.55 0.37
N ASN A 197 -17.51 7.67 1.33
CA ASN A 197 -16.16 7.30 1.78
C ASN A 197 -15.91 5.80 1.64
N GLU A 198 -16.66 5.13 0.80
CA GLU A 198 -16.59 3.70 0.60
C GLU A 198 -15.92 3.37 -0.72
N TYR A 199 -15.04 2.41 -0.65
CA TYR A 199 -14.25 1.90 -1.76
C TYR A 199 -14.41 0.39 -1.84
N PHE A 200 -14.40 -0.15 -3.05
CA PHE A 200 -14.48 -1.58 -3.27
C PHE A 200 -13.12 -2.11 -3.76
N VAL A 201 -12.54 -3.03 -2.99
CA VAL A 201 -11.25 -3.64 -3.30
C VAL A 201 -11.40 -5.14 -3.45
N ILE A 202 -10.64 -5.74 -4.39
CA ILE A 202 -10.78 -7.15 -4.71
C ILE A 202 -9.41 -7.79 -4.99
N SER A 203 -9.35 -9.10 -4.85
CA SER A 203 -8.22 -9.94 -5.26
C SER A 203 -8.27 -10.20 -6.76
N ASP A 204 -7.12 -10.24 -7.45
CA ASP A 204 -7.07 -10.62 -8.87
C ASP A 204 -7.37 -12.10 -9.06
N ASP A 205 -6.92 -12.94 -8.13
CA ASP A 205 -7.38 -14.33 -8.00
C ASP A 205 -8.75 -14.37 -7.30
N ARG A 206 -9.79 -14.69 -8.05
CA ARG A 206 -11.19 -14.72 -7.57
C ARG A 206 -11.49 -15.91 -6.66
N SER A 207 -10.65 -16.90 -6.60
CA SER A 207 -10.76 -18.00 -5.64
C SER A 207 -10.52 -17.51 -4.21
N ASN A 208 -9.70 -16.46 -4.05
CA ASN A 208 -9.47 -15.81 -2.77
C ASN A 208 -10.54 -14.77 -2.49
N THR A 209 -11.34 -14.99 -1.45
CA THR A 209 -12.46 -14.12 -1.05
C THR A 209 -12.13 -13.16 0.10
N ASN A 210 -10.87 -13.10 0.51
CA ASN A 210 -10.44 -12.21 1.61
C ASN A 210 -10.28 -10.75 1.10
N ASP A 211 -11.39 -10.15 0.69
CA ASP A 211 -11.51 -8.82 0.11
C ASP A 211 -12.92 -8.24 0.35
N SER A 212 -13.30 -7.18 -0.35
CA SER A 212 -14.58 -6.49 -0.14
C SER A 212 -15.82 -7.36 -0.40
N ARG A 213 -15.68 -8.49 -1.06
CA ARG A 213 -16.80 -9.47 -1.19
C ARG A 213 -17.20 -10.06 0.17
N THR A 214 -16.21 -10.20 1.06
CA THR A 214 -16.41 -10.74 2.43
C THR A 214 -16.48 -9.62 3.47
N TRP A 215 -15.64 -8.60 3.35
CA TRP A 215 -15.54 -7.52 4.34
C TRP A 215 -16.60 -6.44 4.17
N GLY A 216 -17.21 -6.36 2.97
CA GLY A 216 -17.94 -5.19 2.52
C GLY A 216 -17.00 -4.07 2.03
N PRO A 217 -17.56 -2.91 1.67
CA PRO A 217 -16.80 -1.74 1.28
C PRO A 217 -15.82 -1.30 2.37
N VAL A 218 -14.66 -0.80 1.95
CA VAL A 218 -13.62 -0.30 2.86
C VAL A 218 -13.61 1.22 2.88
N SER A 219 -13.38 1.80 4.05
CA SER A 219 -13.23 3.25 4.18
C SER A 219 -11.88 3.72 3.63
N ILE A 220 -11.81 4.99 3.18
CA ILE A 220 -10.53 5.63 2.80
C ILE A 220 -9.47 5.52 3.91
N ARG A 221 -9.87 5.51 5.17
CA ARG A 221 -8.97 5.32 6.33
C ARG A 221 -8.24 3.99 6.32
N ASN A 222 -8.87 2.97 5.77
CA ASN A 222 -8.30 1.64 5.67
C ASN A 222 -7.31 1.51 4.51
N ILE A 223 -7.36 2.42 3.52
CA ILE A 223 -6.43 2.45 2.40
C ILE A 223 -5.19 3.24 2.82
N THR A 224 -4.13 2.53 3.17
CA THR A 224 -2.91 3.11 3.75
C THR A 224 -1.84 3.48 2.74
N GLY A 225 -1.98 3.03 1.50
CA GLY A 225 -1.04 3.34 0.43
C GLY A 225 -1.48 2.85 -0.94
N THR A 226 -0.90 3.44 -1.98
CA THR A 226 -1.08 3.04 -3.38
C THR A 226 0.25 2.59 -3.96
N ALA A 227 0.26 1.47 -4.69
CA ALA A 227 1.46 0.97 -5.35
C ALA A 227 1.92 1.94 -6.43
N LEU A 228 3.22 2.25 -6.42
CA LEU A 228 3.87 3.10 -7.40
C LEU A 228 4.69 2.29 -8.38
N PHE A 229 5.41 1.29 -7.84
CA PHE A 229 6.44 0.62 -8.61
C PHE A 229 6.76 -0.76 -8.03
N ARG A 230 6.87 -1.79 -8.91
CA ARG A 230 7.44 -3.08 -8.57
C ARG A 230 8.93 -3.04 -8.86
N TYR A 231 9.78 -3.15 -7.84
CA TYR A 231 11.24 -3.10 -7.99
C TYR A 231 11.92 -4.47 -7.96
N TRP A 232 11.19 -5.51 -7.60
CA TRP A 232 11.66 -6.89 -7.63
C TRP A 232 10.53 -7.85 -8.00
N PRO A 233 10.80 -8.89 -8.82
CA PRO A 233 12.07 -9.21 -9.47
C PRO A 233 12.41 -8.24 -10.61
N LEU A 234 13.70 -8.14 -10.95
CA LEU A 234 14.18 -7.22 -12.00
C LEU A 234 13.58 -7.51 -13.38
N SER A 235 13.23 -8.79 -13.63
CA SER A 235 12.58 -9.24 -14.88
C SER A 235 11.19 -8.65 -15.12
N SER A 236 10.50 -8.26 -14.03
CA SER A 236 9.14 -7.70 -14.07
C SER A 236 9.07 -6.31 -13.43
N MET A 237 10.21 -5.63 -13.37
CA MET A 237 10.30 -4.28 -12.80
C MET A 237 9.48 -3.29 -13.64
N GLY A 238 8.61 -2.49 -13.00
CA GLY A 238 7.77 -1.54 -13.70
C GLY A 238 6.76 -0.83 -12.81
N ARG A 239 6.03 0.11 -13.41
CA ARG A 239 4.87 0.75 -12.79
C ARG A 239 3.70 -0.24 -12.74
N LEU A 240 2.85 -0.06 -11.75
CA LEU A 240 1.62 -0.82 -11.53
C LEU A 240 0.42 0.08 -11.74
#